data_c8a910ad256f451f9ee3ca268946b952
#
_entry.id   c8a910ad256f451f9ee3ca268946b952
#
_cell.length_a   1.000
_cell.length_b   1.000
_cell.length_c   1.000
_cell.angle_alpha   90.00
_cell.angle_beta   90.00
_cell.angle_gamma   90.00
#
_symmetry.space_group_name_H-M   'P 1'
#
loop_
_entity.id
_entity.type
_entity.pdbx_description
1 polymer ?
#
loop_
_entity_poly.entity_id
_entity_poly.type
_entity_poly.pdbx_seq_one_letter_code
_entity_poly.pdbx_strand_id
1 'polypeptide(L)'
;VRPDGTLAPIRGGGALGTFELHPNPKLDVYFNYGVEYAYRTDFNFTNVAGANVSVGYGSPFFNNSGCELAPTLPGGAFAASNNGACSGNTRNIQEGTVGFWHKFYSGPKGNLRWGLQYSYFVKNSWSGNNNTPTAVGVNAKAVDNMFWTSFRYYIP
;
A
#
# COMPACT_ATOMS: atom_id res chain seq x y z
N VAL A 1 -11.37 -19.76 -5.22
CA VAL A 1 -11.93 -21.12 -5.01
C VAL A 1 -10.89 -22.10 -5.53
N ARG A 2 -10.60 -23.14 -4.76
CA ARG A 2 -9.71 -24.24 -5.17
C ARG A 2 -10.42 -25.18 -6.15
N PRO A 3 -9.67 -26.04 -6.85
CA PRO A 3 -10.27 -26.98 -7.81
C PRO A 3 -11.30 -27.95 -7.20
N ASP A 4 -11.18 -28.22 -5.91
CA ASP A 4 -12.10 -29.05 -5.12
C ASP A 4 -13.37 -28.31 -4.66
N GLY A 5 -13.56 -27.06 -5.07
CA GLY A 5 -14.68 -26.21 -4.69
C GLY A 5 -14.54 -25.52 -3.33
N THR A 6 -13.48 -25.78 -2.59
CA THR A 6 -13.25 -25.12 -1.29
C THR A 6 -12.79 -23.67 -1.44
N LEU A 7 -13.06 -22.84 -0.44
CA LEU A 7 -12.56 -21.47 -0.40
C LEU A 7 -11.06 -21.46 -0.09
N ALA A 8 -10.34 -20.55 -0.76
CA ALA A 8 -8.95 -20.24 -0.45
C ALA A 8 -8.89 -18.84 0.21
N PRO A 9 -9.13 -18.73 1.52
CA PRO A 9 -9.14 -17.44 2.20
C PRO A 9 -7.75 -16.83 2.20
N ILE A 10 -7.68 -15.54 1.87
CA ILE A 10 -6.45 -14.76 2.04
C ILE A 10 -6.31 -14.43 3.53
N ARG A 11 -5.21 -14.83 4.12
CA ARG A 11 -4.86 -14.49 5.49
C ARG A 11 -4.00 -13.25 5.50
N GLY A 12 -4.19 -12.39 6.48
CA GLY A 12 -3.40 -11.20 6.63
C GLY A 12 -3.37 -10.74 8.08
N GLY A 13 -2.56 -9.76 8.34
CA GLY A 13 -2.48 -9.09 9.61
C GLY A 13 -1.95 -7.68 9.42
N GLY A 14 -2.26 -6.81 10.37
CA GLY A 14 -1.77 -5.44 10.35
C GLY A 14 -1.49 -4.94 11.76
N ALA A 15 -0.69 -3.91 11.82
CA ALA A 15 -0.39 -3.18 13.06
C ALA A 15 -0.30 -1.69 12.76
N LEU A 16 -0.73 -0.89 13.73
CA LEU A 16 -0.58 0.56 13.72
C LEU A 16 -0.03 1.00 15.08
N GLY A 17 1.04 1.76 15.06
CA GLY A 17 1.61 2.42 16.22
C GLY A 17 1.57 3.93 16.06
N THR A 18 1.20 4.63 17.13
CA THR A 18 1.18 6.09 17.19
C THR A 18 2.00 6.55 18.40
N PHE A 19 2.82 7.54 18.18
CA PHE A 19 3.57 8.22 19.21
C PHE A 19 3.33 9.72 19.12
N GLU A 20 2.90 10.33 20.23
CA GLU A 20 2.63 11.77 20.29
C GLU A 20 3.46 12.43 21.38
N LEU A 21 3.97 13.61 21.07
CA LEU A 21 4.69 14.48 21.97
C LEU A 21 4.00 15.84 22.04
N HIS A 22 3.89 16.38 23.25
CA HIS A 22 3.37 17.71 23.52
C HIS A 22 4.45 18.58 24.19
N PRO A 23 5.46 19.06 23.42
CA PRO A 23 6.59 19.80 23.99
C PRO A 23 6.18 21.08 24.71
N ASN A 24 5.05 21.68 24.30
CA ASN A 24 4.43 22.83 24.93
C ASN A 24 2.92 22.86 24.59
N PRO A 25 2.12 23.70 25.27
CA PRO A 25 0.67 23.75 25.06
C PRO A 25 0.22 24.12 23.63
N LYS A 26 1.12 24.68 22.82
CA LYS A 26 0.83 25.14 21.47
C LYS A 26 1.30 24.20 20.38
N LEU A 27 2.06 23.15 20.71
CA LEU A 27 2.69 22.27 19.74
C LEU A 27 2.44 20.81 20.07
N ASP A 28 1.79 20.12 19.17
CA ASP A 28 1.64 18.66 19.19
C ASP A 28 2.46 18.09 18.03
N VAL A 29 3.36 17.16 18.30
CA VAL A 29 4.16 16.44 17.29
C VAL A 29 3.77 14.97 17.35
N TYR A 30 3.61 14.35 16.20
CA TYR A 30 3.22 12.93 16.13
C TYR A 30 4.03 12.16 15.11
N PHE A 31 4.17 10.88 15.39
CA PHE A 31 4.70 9.88 14.49
C PHE A 31 3.74 8.70 14.47
N ASN A 32 3.36 8.28 13.25
CA ASN A 32 2.56 7.07 13.04
C ASN A 32 3.34 6.10 12.16
N TYR A 33 3.22 4.82 12.46
CA TYR A 33 3.71 3.78 11.59
C TYR A 33 2.66 2.68 11.48
N GLY A 34 2.26 2.40 10.25
CA GLY A 34 1.30 1.35 9.92
C GLY A 34 1.89 0.32 8.97
N VAL A 35 1.49 -0.92 9.17
CA VAL A 35 1.85 -2.03 8.28
C VAL A 35 0.67 -2.98 8.13
N GLU A 36 0.44 -3.40 6.89
CA GLU A 36 -0.44 -4.51 6.57
C GLU A 36 0.34 -5.56 5.78
N TYR A 37 0.06 -6.82 6.04
CA TYR A 37 0.69 -7.96 5.40
C TYR A 37 -0.37 -8.98 4.98
N ALA A 38 -0.34 -9.41 3.72
CA ALA A 38 -1.18 -10.48 3.21
C ALA A 38 -0.33 -11.70 2.90
N TYR A 39 -0.65 -12.82 3.54
CA TYR A 39 0.07 -14.08 3.33
C TYR A 39 -0.25 -14.67 1.97
N ARG A 40 0.75 -15.35 1.41
CA ARG A 40 0.58 -16.13 0.20
C ARG A 40 -0.43 -17.26 0.45
N THR A 41 -1.37 -17.42 -0.49
CA THR A 41 -2.38 -18.49 -0.47
C THR A 41 -2.50 -19.04 -1.89
N ASP A 42 -1.38 -19.52 -2.40
CA ASP A 42 -1.29 -20.19 -3.69
C ASP A 42 -1.51 -21.70 -3.54
N PHE A 43 -1.95 -22.32 -4.62
CA PHE A 43 -2.15 -23.76 -4.73
C PHE A 43 -1.88 -24.22 -6.15
N ASN A 44 -1.47 -25.49 -6.28
CA ASN A 44 -1.21 -26.08 -7.58
C ASN A 44 -2.53 -26.47 -8.27
N PHE A 45 -2.58 -26.15 -9.55
CA PHE A 45 -3.68 -26.52 -10.44
C PHE A 45 -3.08 -27.11 -11.71
N THR A 46 -3.62 -28.25 -12.14
CA THR A 46 -3.26 -28.84 -13.43
C THR A 46 -4.17 -28.24 -14.50
N ASN A 47 -3.58 -27.51 -15.44
CA ASN A 47 -4.36 -26.91 -16.52
C ASN A 47 -4.78 -27.97 -17.57
N VAL A 48 -5.61 -27.55 -18.52
CA VAL A 48 -6.13 -28.45 -19.58
C VAL A 48 -5.04 -29.03 -20.48
N ALA A 49 -3.84 -28.45 -20.50
CA ALA A 49 -2.67 -28.96 -21.21
C ALA A 49 -1.81 -29.92 -20.36
N GLY A 50 -2.26 -30.27 -19.15
CA GLY A 50 -1.57 -31.17 -18.25
C GLY A 50 -0.39 -30.55 -17.47
N ALA A 51 -0.17 -29.23 -17.59
CA ALA A 51 0.89 -28.55 -16.86
C ALA A 51 0.43 -28.14 -15.46
N ASN A 52 1.26 -28.38 -14.45
CA ASN A 52 1.06 -27.87 -13.10
C ASN A 52 1.41 -26.39 -13.03
N VAL A 53 0.44 -25.56 -12.67
CA VAL A 53 0.64 -24.13 -12.48
C VAL A 53 0.21 -23.74 -11.07
N SER A 54 0.94 -22.84 -10.43
CA SER A 54 0.51 -22.23 -9.18
C SER A 54 -0.47 -21.11 -9.48
N VAL A 55 -1.61 -21.14 -8.83
CA VAL A 55 -2.67 -20.14 -8.91
C VAL A 55 -3.08 -19.71 -7.51
N GLY A 56 -3.83 -18.61 -7.41
CA GLY A 56 -4.23 -18.07 -6.12
C GLY A 56 -3.42 -16.84 -5.71
N TYR A 57 -3.67 -16.35 -4.49
CA TYR A 57 -3.05 -15.12 -4.05
C TYR A 57 -1.55 -15.28 -3.79
N GLY A 58 -0.76 -14.44 -4.46
CA GLY A 58 0.71 -14.47 -4.36
C GLY A 58 1.37 -15.51 -5.28
N SER A 59 0.64 -16.04 -6.26
CA SER A 59 1.22 -16.96 -7.25
C SER A 59 2.45 -16.36 -7.93
N PRO A 60 3.56 -17.12 -8.09
CA PRO A 60 4.76 -16.66 -8.77
C PRO A 60 4.58 -16.49 -10.29
N PHE A 61 3.45 -16.95 -10.84
CA PHE A 61 3.13 -16.80 -12.26
C PHE A 61 2.41 -15.49 -12.59
N PHE A 62 2.05 -14.69 -11.59
CA PHE A 62 1.49 -13.37 -11.85
C PHE A 62 2.53 -12.40 -12.40
N ASN A 63 2.08 -11.56 -13.32
CA ASN A 63 2.94 -10.58 -13.97
C ASN A 63 3.13 -9.35 -13.08
N ASN A 64 4.37 -9.10 -12.68
CA ASN A 64 4.76 -7.95 -11.88
C ASN A 64 5.25 -6.76 -12.72
N SER A 65 5.29 -6.89 -14.05
CA SER A 65 5.68 -5.80 -14.93
C SER A 65 4.73 -4.63 -14.80
N GLY A 66 5.25 -3.46 -14.48
CA GLY A 66 4.48 -2.23 -14.29
C GLY A 66 3.76 -2.10 -12.95
N CYS A 67 3.93 -3.03 -12.02
CA CYS A 67 3.33 -2.91 -10.68
C CYS A 67 3.93 -1.79 -9.82
N GLU A 68 5.08 -1.27 -10.20
CA GLU A 68 5.76 -0.13 -9.58
C GLU A 68 5.32 1.23 -10.13
N LEU A 69 4.58 1.23 -11.22
CA LEU A 69 4.18 2.47 -11.90
C LEU A 69 2.89 3.03 -11.30
N ALA A 70 2.86 4.34 -11.10
CA ALA A 70 1.62 5.05 -10.85
C ALA A 70 0.82 5.17 -12.16
N PRO A 71 -0.51 5.00 -12.13
CA PRO A 71 -1.32 5.31 -13.30
C PRO A 71 -1.17 6.79 -13.63
N THR A 72 -0.83 7.11 -14.88
CA THR A 72 -0.78 8.48 -15.36
C THR A 72 -2.19 9.08 -15.37
N LEU A 73 -2.31 10.36 -14.99
CA LEU A 73 -3.56 11.10 -14.83
C LEU A 73 -4.36 11.27 -16.13
N PRO A 74 -5.60 11.73 -16.04
CA PRO A 74 -6.84 11.06 -16.48
C PRO A 74 -6.80 10.73 -17.95
N GLY A 75 -7.15 9.51 -18.28
CA GLY A 75 -7.06 8.94 -19.63
C GLY A 75 -5.70 8.30 -19.93
N GLY A 76 -4.70 8.52 -19.07
CA GLY A 76 -3.50 7.71 -19.01
C GLY A 76 -3.81 6.42 -18.30
N ALA A 77 -4.85 5.74 -18.74
CA ALA A 77 -5.01 4.39 -18.34
C ALA A 77 -3.64 3.75 -18.46
N PHE A 78 -3.23 3.07 -17.47
CA PHE A 78 -2.27 2.02 -17.50
C PHE A 78 -2.39 1.37 -18.88
N ALA A 79 -1.63 1.90 -19.84
CA ALA A 79 -1.75 1.46 -21.21
C ALA A 79 -1.20 0.05 -21.21
N ALA A 80 -2.11 -0.91 -21.16
CA ALA A 80 -1.81 -2.33 -21.21
C ALA A 80 -0.94 -2.70 -22.44
N SER A 81 -0.89 -1.79 -23.42
CA SER A 81 -0.08 -1.92 -24.61
C SER A 81 1.41 -1.69 -24.42
N ASN A 82 1.83 -0.98 -23.36
CA ASN A 82 3.21 -0.53 -23.32
C ASN A 82 4.07 -1.14 -22.21
N ASN A 83 3.53 -1.64 -21.09
CA ASN A 83 4.38 -2.09 -19.99
C ASN A 83 3.83 -3.24 -19.13
N GLY A 84 3.08 -4.12 -19.73
CA GLY A 84 2.58 -5.29 -19.01
C GLY A 84 1.37 -4.96 -18.11
N ALA A 85 0.44 -5.86 -18.06
CA ALA A 85 -0.68 -5.78 -17.15
C ALA A 85 -0.20 -6.26 -15.78
N CYS A 86 0.03 -5.35 -14.85
CA CYS A 86 0.29 -5.70 -13.46
C CYS A 86 -0.86 -6.57 -12.92
N SER A 87 -0.59 -7.83 -12.69
CA SER A 87 -1.49 -8.77 -12.02
C SER A 87 -0.93 -9.25 -10.68
N GLY A 88 0.21 -8.72 -10.29
CA GLY A 88 0.90 -9.08 -9.05
C GLY A 88 0.11 -8.72 -7.81
N ASN A 89 0.05 -9.64 -6.87
CA ASN A 89 -0.63 -9.44 -5.60
C ASN A 89 0.25 -8.69 -4.60
N THR A 90 -0.37 -7.84 -3.81
CA THR A 90 0.30 -7.11 -2.73
C THR A 90 0.75 -8.07 -1.63
N ARG A 91 2.01 -7.99 -1.22
CA ARG A 91 2.56 -8.72 -0.08
C ARG A 91 2.41 -7.93 1.21
N ASN A 92 2.87 -6.68 1.18
CA ASN A 92 2.72 -5.78 2.30
C ASN A 92 2.62 -4.32 1.84
N ILE A 93 1.98 -3.54 2.70
CA ILE A 93 1.90 -2.10 2.62
C ILE A 93 2.43 -1.54 3.93
N GLN A 94 3.26 -0.51 3.85
CA GLN A 94 3.84 0.15 5.01
C GLN A 94 3.76 1.66 4.82
N GLU A 95 3.40 2.38 5.87
CA GLU A 95 3.40 3.83 5.86
C GLU A 95 4.00 4.36 7.16
N GLY A 96 4.99 5.22 7.02
CA GLY A 96 5.54 6.01 8.12
C GLY A 96 5.15 7.47 7.93
N THR A 97 4.54 8.07 8.95
CA THR A 97 4.07 9.45 8.92
C THR A 97 4.66 10.22 10.07
N VAL A 98 5.19 11.41 9.79
CA VAL A 98 5.59 12.38 10.81
C VAL A 98 4.88 13.70 10.56
N GLY A 99 4.42 14.34 11.61
CA GLY A 99 3.74 15.62 11.48
C GLY A 99 3.65 16.39 12.77
N PHE A 100 3.13 17.60 12.66
CA PHE A 100 2.85 18.43 13.84
C PHE A 100 1.60 19.26 13.66
N TRP A 101 1.02 19.70 14.79
CA TRP A 101 -0.01 20.72 14.87
C TRP A 101 0.47 21.88 15.71
N HIS A 102 0.43 23.07 15.15
CA HIS A 102 0.65 24.30 15.89
C HIS A 102 -0.67 25.02 16.16
N LYS A 103 -0.95 25.29 17.43
CA LYS A 103 -2.16 25.97 17.91
C LYS A 103 -1.90 27.47 17.92
N PHE A 104 -2.33 28.19 16.88
CA PHE A 104 -2.14 29.64 16.76
C PHE A 104 -3.01 30.42 17.74
N TYR A 105 -4.25 29.95 17.90
CA TYR A 105 -5.22 30.58 18.74
C TYR A 105 -5.97 29.52 19.54
N SER A 106 -6.18 29.83 20.84
CA SER A 106 -7.04 29.04 21.71
C SER A 106 -7.69 30.02 22.68
N GLY A 107 -9.01 30.18 22.62
CA GLY A 107 -9.74 31.15 23.42
C GLY A 107 -11.25 31.05 23.28
N PRO A 108 -12.01 32.04 23.80
CA PRO A 108 -13.48 31.99 23.81
C PRO A 108 -14.14 31.87 22.45
N LYS A 109 -13.44 32.22 21.38
CA LYS A 109 -13.95 32.13 20.00
C LYS A 109 -13.58 30.81 19.30
N GLY A 110 -12.97 29.84 20.02
CA GLY A 110 -12.58 28.57 19.47
C GLY A 110 -11.08 28.31 19.44
N ASN A 111 -10.66 27.41 18.58
CA ASN A 111 -9.26 27.00 18.47
C ASN A 111 -8.85 26.90 17.00
N LEU A 112 -7.79 27.62 16.61
CA LEU A 112 -7.23 27.57 15.25
C LEU A 112 -5.88 26.86 15.29
N ARG A 113 -5.75 25.83 14.46
CA ARG A 113 -4.53 25.03 14.31
C ARG A 113 -4.07 24.97 12.86
N TRP A 114 -2.77 24.93 12.71
CA TRP A 114 -2.12 24.60 11.43
C TRP A 114 -1.21 23.40 11.62
N GLY A 115 -1.15 22.55 10.63
CA GLY A 115 -0.29 21.38 10.66
C GLY A 115 0.36 21.10 9.33
N LEU A 116 1.53 20.47 9.42
CA LEU A 116 2.24 19.84 8.33
C LEU A 116 2.42 18.36 8.62
N GLN A 117 2.38 17.55 7.57
CA GLN A 117 2.59 16.12 7.63
C GLN A 117 3.41 15.68 6.42
N TYR A 118 4.35 14.79 6.66
CA TYR A 118 5.03 14.02 5.64
C TYR A 118 4.77 12.54 5.87
N SER A 119 4.39 11.84 4.80
CA SER A 119 4.19 10.39 4.81
C SER A 119 5.08 9.75 3.76
N TYR A 120 5.73 8.65 4.15
CA TYR A 120 6.47 7.76 3.28
C TYR A 120 5.75 6.42 3.20
N PHE A 121 5.25 6.11 2.02
CA PHE A 121 4.45 4.92 1.73
C PHE A 121 5.24 3.93 0.87
N VAL A 122 5.16 2.66 1.21
CA VAL A 122 5.79 1.57 0.46
C VAL A 122 4.80 0.43 0.26
N LYS A 123 4.62 0.03 -0.98
CA LYS A 123 3.91 -1.19 -1.35
C LYS A 123 4.89 -2.19 -1.96
N ASN A 124 4.94 -3.40 -1.44
CA ASN A 124 5.69 -4.50 -2.01
C ASN A 124 4.72 -5.58 -2.52
N SER A 125 4.99 -6.09 -3.71
CA SER A 125 4.27 -7.23 -4.27
C SER A 125 4.91 -8.56 -3.90
N TRP A 126 4.14 -9.63 -3.99
CA TRP A 126 4.70 -10.97 -4.02
C TRP A 126 5.54 -11.14 -5.27
N SER A 127 6.61 -11.93 -5.16
CA SER A 127 7.46 -12.32 -6.28
C SER A 127 6.64 -12.96 -7.39
N GLY A 128 6.77 -12.46 -8.58
CA GLY A 128 6.05 -12.89 -9.79
C GLY A 128 6.98 -13.02 -10.98
N ASN A 129 6.43 -12.99 -12.19
CA ASN A 129 7.19 -12.95 -13.43
C ASN A 129 7.24 -11.55 -14.03
N ASN A 130 7.96 -11.38 -15.14
CA ASN A 130 8.08 -10.13 -15.89
C ASN A 130 7.52 -10.29 -17.31
N ASN A 131 6.30 -10.79 -17.44
CA ASN A 131 5.67 -11.10 -18.73
C ASN A 131 6.48 -12.07 -19.62
N THR A 132 7.48 -12.72 -19.04
CA THR A 132 8.31 -13.72 -19.70
C THR A 132 8.21 -15.00 -18.87
N PRO A 133 7.75 -16.11 -19.43
CA PRO A 133 7.52 -17.35 -18.67
C PRO A 133 8.75 -17.88 -17.92
N THR A 134 9.94 -17.47 -18.32
CA THR A 134 11.21 -17.89 -17.72
C THR A 134 11.76 -16.90 -16.71
N ALA A 135 11.24 -15.67 -16.64
CA ALA A 135 11.69 -14.65 -15.69
C ALA A 135 10.87 -14.73 -14.40
N VAL A 136 11.21 -15.65 -13.52
CA VAL A 136 10.64 -15.78 -12.17
C VAL A 136 11.41 -14.93 -11.17
N GLY A 137 10.77 -14.55 -10.08
CA GLY A 137 11.44 -13.86 -8.97
C GLY A 137 11.46 -12.33 -9.09
N VAL A 138 10.66 -11.75 -9.95
CA VAL A 138 10.53 -10.30 -10.08
C VAL A 138 9.73 -9.75 -8.89
N ASN A 139 10.36 -8.90 -8.10
CA ASN A 139 9.75 -8.23 -6.95
C ASN A 139 9.44 -6.78 -7.32
N ALA A 140 8.16 -6.46 -7.47
CA ALA A 140 7.75 -5.09 -7.70
C ALA A 140 7.60 -4.34 -6.36
N LYS A 141 8.08 -3.09 -6.35
CA LYS A 141 8.01 -2.18 -5.22
C LYS A 141 7.57 -0.81 -5.73
N ALA A 142 6.47 -0.30 -5.18
CA ALA A 142 6.06 1.09 -5.39
C ALA A 142 6.33 1.91 -4.12
N VAL A 143 6.74 3.15 -4.32
CA VAL A 143 7.03 4.11 -3.24
C VAL A 143 6.30 5.41 -3.56
N ASP A 144 5.69 5.99 -2.54
CA ASP A 144 5.08 7.32 -2.63
C ASP A 144 5.54 8.20 -1.47
N ASN A 145 5.74 9.50 -1.79
CA ASN A 145 6.13 10.53 -0.86
C ASN A 145 5.04 11.59 -0.85
N MET A 146 4.37 11.73 0.27
CA MET A 146 3.23 12.63 0.42
C MET A 146 3.55 13.74 1.40
N PHE A 147 3.24 14.97 0.99
CA PHE A 147 3.36 16.14 1.85
C PHE A 147 2.02 16.84 1.96
N TRP A 148 1.56 17.07 3.18
CA TRP A 148 0.26 17.65 3.46
C TRP A 148 0.38 18.86 4.35
N THR A 149 -0.43 19.88 4.05
CA THR A 149 -0.68 21.00 4.96
C THR A 149 -2.17 21.12 5.24
N SER A 150 -2.53 21.47 6.47
CA SER A 150 -3.92 21.55 6.87
C SER A 150 -4.14 22.66 7.90
N PHE A 151 -5.27 23.35 7.76
CA PHE A 151 -5.79 24.30 8.76
C PHE A 151 -7.06 23.71 9.36
N ARG A 152 -7.18 23.78 10.68
CA ARG A 152 -8.37 23.31 11.40
C ARG A 152 -8.86 24.42 12.34
N TYR A 153 -10.13 24.70 12.24
CA TYR A 153 -10.83 25.59 13.17
C TYR A 153 -11.88 24.80 13.94
N TYR A 154 -11.76 24.81 15.26
CA TYR A 154 -12.72 24.19 16.16
C TYR A 154 -13.60 25.28 16.74
N ILE A 155 -14.91 25.18 16.49
CA ILE A 155 -15.93 26.08 17.02
C ILE A 155 -16.07 25.84 18.55
N PRO A 156 -16.36 26.88 19.35
CA PRO A 156 -16.56 26.73 20.79
C PRO A 156 -17.74 25.85 21.14
#